data_152a9e03711cb3a9eb6359a40d267783
#
_entry.id   152a9e03711cb3a9eb6359a40d267783
#
_cell.length_a   1.000
_cell.length_b   1.000
_cell.length_c   1.000
_cell.angle_alpha   90.00
_cell.angle_beta   90.00
_cell.angle_gamma   90.00
#
_symmetry.space_group_name_H-M   'P 1'
#
loop_
_entity.id
_entity.type
_entity.pdbx_description
1 polymer ?
#
loop_
_entity_poly.entity_id
_entity_poly.type
_entity_poly.pdbx_seq_one_letter_code
_entity_poly.pdbx_strand_id
1 'polypeptide(L)'
;VYLCALLFVFSLVIFANKYQLECRSRELGLYLLFGMTKPRLFIQIMAEGLISSLLALLGGLICGGFLSEISSLATARLVGYGIIAHQSSFSIRAVILTTLGFLIIQSVALFVLCGKLFNKEIQQMLYGEMEKKQRAGSKSGNWLSLVLGAVFLIFAYWIVLKHFMTAGNALIIVSVVFGIVGTVLSIRGLARLLSAAAASIKRKATSGLYIFTLRQLYENVVHKYISVSVASILIMLTIMLITDGSVSIMSYGKQITRGSSVYDFTVMGDERLVDEYLSNEKMNSYVTALNRMETGTMKHPVSGEMKSLVDWSGLREQVVLNLPPDVQDPVVQGAVSYEFGSHQPAALILLGFIDTIGAAPHLLPVSSYNRLLEAAGEEPATIRNDEAIFYLNPDFTGNTQDEMFSILERIAMDAQTRGKTLLSIDGQPIVLGSSVPMKGLTADENIKIVTALIVSDEVYYKYVAPDTVTVYYSFCIPRETVEKNGLLQSIMQAEKLLKPSGLYYESYLDNFGRQLFYVISGSYTTLYMGFMLLIIACAVLALQFLTQMRATRARYATLSILGARREQMKRSINQQVLWYFLLPMLLACLSGAVGVYA
;
A
#
# COMPACT_ATOMS: atom_id res chain seq x y z
N VAL A 1 2.80 -4.89 8.32
CA VAL A 1 3.86 -3.92 8.02
C VAL A 1 4.67 -3.58 9.28
N TYR A 2 4.06 -3.12 10.40
CA TYR A 2 4.77 -2.75 11.64
C TYR A 2 5.60 -3.90 12.24
N LEU A 3 5.08 -5.13 12.24
CA LEU A 3 5.80 -6.29 12.74
C LEU A 3 7.07 -6.58 11.92
N CYS A 4 6.98 -6.48 10.60
CA CYS A 4 8.14 -6.65 9.72
C CYS A 4 9.19 -5.56 9.96
N ALA A 5 8.78 -4.30 10.12
CA ALA A 5 9.66 -3.20 10.46
C ALA A 5 10.43 -3.46 11.78
N LEU A 6 9.71 -3.91 12.80
CA LEU A 6 10.28 -4.21 14.10
C LEU A 6 11.31 -5.36 14.03
N LEU A 7 11.05 -6.39 13.22
CA LEU A 7 12.02 -7.46 12.93
C LEU A 7 13.27 -6.93 12.23
N PHE A 8 13.13 -6.01 11.27
CA PHE A 8 14.28 -5.41 10.58
C PHE A 8 15.09 -4.52 11.52
N VAL A 9 14.44 -3.70 12.35
CA VAL A 9 15.12 -2.89 13.39
C VAL A 9 15.88 -3.80 14.36
N PHE A 10 15.24 -4.87 14.84
CA PHE A 10 15.90 -5.87 15.70
C PHE A 10 17.13 -6.49 15.04
N SER A 11 17.02 -6.86 13.76
CA SER A 11 18.14 -7.39 12.99
C SER A 11 19.28 -6.38 12.86
N LEU A 12 18.97 -5.10 12.59
CA LEU A 12 19.95 -4.02 12.52
C LEU A 12 20.68 -3.84 13.83
N VAL A 13 19.93 -3.82 14.94
CA VAL A 13 20.47 -3.69 16.30
C VAL A 13 21.43 -4.85 16.62
N ILE A 14 21.05 -6.09 16.27
CA ILE A 14 21.95 -7.25 16.42
C ILE A 14 23.21 -7.08 15.58
N PHE A 15 23.11 -6.66 14.31
CA PHE A 15 24.27 -6.48 13.44
C PHE A 15 25.21 -5.38 13.98
N ALA A 16 24.66 -4.25 14.45
CA ALA A 16 25.43 -3.15 15.00
C ALA A 16 26.18 -3.56 16.28
N ASN A 17 25.49 -4.18 17.23
CA ASN A 17 26.09 -4.65 18.49
C ASN A 17 27.12 -5.77 18.24
N LYS A 18 26.82 -6.70 17.32
CA LYS A 18 27.77 -7.73 16.91
C LYS A 18 29.05 -7.13 16.36
N TYR A 19 28.94 -6.13 15.48
CA TYR A 19 30.10 -5.42 14.95
C TYR A 19 30.92 -4.75 16.06
N GLN A 20 30.28 -4.06 17.00
CA GLN A 20 30.91 -3.41 18.12
C GLN A 20 31.68 -4.41 19.02
N LEU A 21 31.05 -5.54 19.35
CA LEU A 21 31.67 -6.60 20.14
C LEU A 21 32.84 -7.29 19.43
N GLU A 22 32.72 -7.54 18.13
CA GLU A 22 33.81 -8.10 17.31
C GLU A 22 35.01 -7.13 17.23
N CYS A 23 34.75 -5.82 17.20
CA CYS A 23 35.81 -4.81 17.23
C CYS A 23 36.63 -4.84 18.53
N ARG A 24 35.99 -5.14 19.66
CA ARG A 24 36.60 -5.14 21.00
C ARG A 24 36.91 -6.54 21.51
N SER A 25 36.77 -7.58 20.68
CA SER A 25 36.95 -8.97 21.13
C SER A 25 38.28 -9.24 21.79
N ARG A 26 39.38 -8.63 21.30
CA ARG A 26 40.71 -8.75 21.91
C ARG A 26 40.79 -8.14 23.29
N GLU A 27 40.20 -6.94 23.49
CA GLU A 27 40.14 -6.27 24.80
C GLU A 27 39.36 -7.12 25.80
N LEU A 28 38.22 -7.66 25.37
CA LEU A 28 37.36 -8.52 26.19
C LEU A 28 38.08 -9.84 26.54
N GLY A 29 38.84 -10.41 25.60
CA GLY A 29 39.67 -11.58 25.81
C GLY A 29 40.78 -11.33 26.82
N LEU A 30 41.45 -10.14 26.80
CA LEU A 30 42.45 -9.72 27.77
C LEU A 30 41.87 -9.57 29.19
N TYR A 31 40.66 -8.99 29.34
CA TYR A 31 40.00 -8.89 30.64
C TYR A 31 39.77 -10.26 31.28
N LEU A 32 39.32 -11.25 30.48
CA LEU A 32 39.16 -12.63 30.95
C LEU A 32 40.51 -13.27 31.31
N LEU A 33 41.56 -12.98 30.56
CA LEU A 33 42.90 -13.50 30.81
C LEU A 33 43.51 -12.92 32.09
N PHE A 34 43.21 -11.65 32.42
CA PHE A 34 43.60 -11.00 33.68
C PHE A 34 42.72 -11.40 34.89
N GLY A 35 41.84 -12.41 34.73
CA GLY A 35 41.06 -12.99 35.82
C GLY A 35 39.68 -12.35 36.06
N MET A 36 39.19 -11.52 35.15
CA MET A 36 37.81 -11.03 35.24
C MET A 36 36.83 -12.20 35.02
N THR A 37 35.84 -12.34 35.91
CA THR A 37 34.82 -13.38 35.79
C THR A 37 33.83 -13.07 34.67
N LYS A 38 33.33 -14.11 33.98
CA LYS A 38 32.35 -13.97 32.91
C LYS A 38 31.12 -13.12 33.32
N PRO A 39 30.50 -13.29 34.51
CA PRO A 39 29.35 -12.45 34.91
C PRO A 39 29.69 -10.96 35.04
N ARG A 40 30.89 -10.61 35.59
CA ARG A 40 31.31 -9.21 35.68
C ARG A 40 31.49 -8.58 34.29
N LEU A 41 32.11 -9.32 33.39
CA LEU A 41 32.27 -8.88 31.99
C LEU A 41 30.91 -8.72 31.30
N PHE A 42 29.96 -9.61 31.57
CA PHE A 42 28.60 -9.49 31.06
C PHE A 42 27.91 -8.20 31.51
N ILE A 43 27.94 -7.92 32.82
CA ILE A 43 27.34 -6.70 33.38
C ILE A 43 27.97 -5.45 32.78
N GLN A 44 29.29 -5.45 32.61
CA GLN A 44 30.03 -4.34 32.03
C GLN A 44 29.58 -4.09 30.55
N ILE A 45 29.53 -5.14 29.72
CA ILE A 45 29.12 -5.03 28.32
C ILE A 45 27.66 -4.54 28.25
N MET A 46 26.78 -5.07 29.10
CA MET A 46 25.38 -4.65 29.16
C MET A 46 25.25 -3.17 29.55
N ALA A 47 25.96 -2.73 30.59
CA ALA A 47 25.94 -1.33 31.03
C ALA A 47 26.46 -0.37 29.95
N GLU A 48 27.62 -0.66 29.38
CA GLU A 48 28.21 0.15 28.29
C GLU A 48 27.29 0.18 27.07
N GLY A 49 26.73 -0.97 26.67
CA GLY A 49 25.82 -1.08 25.56
C GLY A 49 24.53 -0.30 25.78
N LEU A 50 23.94 -0.34 26.98
CA LEU A 50 22.74 0.42 27.33
C LEU A 50 23.00 1.93 27.37
N ILE A 51 24.12 2.38 27.97
CA ILE A 51 24.47 3.81 27.99
C ILE A 51 24.72 4.33 26.57
N SER A 52 25.47 3.60 25.76
CA SER A 52 25.74 3.95 24.37
C SER A 52 24.44 4.02 23.55
N SER A 53 23.53 3.06 23.77
CA SER A 53 22.26 3.03 23.08
C SER A 53 21.30 4.14 23.51
N LEU A 54 21.34 4.56 24.78
CA LEU A 54 20.56 5.69 25.28
C LEU A 54 21.00 7.01 24.61
N LEU A 55 22.32 7.23 24.48
CA LEU A 55 22.85 8.38 23.75
C LEU A 55 22.47 8.36 22.27
N ALA A 56 22.54 7.18 21.64
CA ALA A 56 22.10 6.99 20.26
C ALA A 56 20.59 7.24 20.10
N LEU A 57 19.78 6.81 21.08
CA LEU A 57 18.34 7.02 21.10
C LEU A 57 17.99 8.52 21.19
N LEU A 58 18.68 9.28 22.03
CA LEU A 58 18.48 10.73 22.12
C LEU A 58 18.73 11.41 20.77
N GLY A 59 19.88 11.11 20.13
CA GLY A 59 20.16 11.59 18.78
C GLY A 59 19.12 11.12 17.75
N GLY A 60 18.73 9.85 17.83
CA GLY A 60 17.73 9.24 16.96
C GLY A 60 16.33 9.85 17.10
N LEU A 61 15.89 10.19 18.31
CA LEU A 61 14.61 10.86 18.55
C LEU A 61 14.57 12.27 17.94
N ILE A 62 15.66 13.02 18.06
CA ILE A 62 15.78 14.35 17.45
C ILE A 62 15.72 14.23 15.92
N CYS A 63 16.56 13.39 15.31
CA CYS A 63 16.56 13.18 13.86
C CYS A 63 15.24 12.60 13.36
N GLY A 64 14.64 11.66 14.10
CA GLY A 64 13.35 11.05 13.77
C GLY A 64 12.21 12.07 13.81
N GLY A 65 12.22 12.99 14.79
CA GLY A 65 11.27 14.10 14.86
C GLY A 65 11.37 15.02 13.65
N PHE A 66 12.59 15.41 13.26
CA PHE A 66 12.81 16.21 12.04
C PHE A 66 12.37 15.49 10.77
N LEU A 67 12.69 14.20 10.62
CA LEU A 67 12.27 13.40 9.46
C LEU A 67 10.75 13.25 9.39
N SER A 68 10.10 13.05 10.53
CA SER A 68 8.63 12.98 10.62
C SER A 68 8.01 14.30 10.18
N GLU A 69 8.54 15.44 10.63
CA GLU A 69 8.06 16.77 10.26
C GLU A 69 8.26 17.06 8.78
N ILE A 70 9.44 16.75 8.23
CA ILE A 70 9.74 16.90 6.79
C ILE A 70 8.79 16.04 5.95
N SER A 71 8.56 14.78 6.34
CA SER A 71 7.63 13.88 5.66
C SER A 71 6.21 14.43 5.69
N SER A 72 5.76 14.92 6.84
CA SER A 72 4.43 15.51 7.01
C SER A 72 4.24 16.74 6.14
N LEU A 73 5.21 17.67 6.16
CA LEU A 73 5.19 18.87 5.30
C LEU A 73 5.27 18.54 3.81
N ALA A 74 6.10 17.55 3.43
CA ALA A 74 6.20 17.12 2.04
C ALA A 74 4.88 16.53 1.55
N THR A 75 4.23 15.70 2.36
CA THR A 75 2.92 15.12 2.05
C THR A 75 1.84 16.18 1.96
N ALA A 76 1.78 17.12 2.91
CA ALA A 76 0.84 18.23 2.89
C ALA A 76 1.01 19.11 1.63
N ARG A 77 2.26 19.37 1.24
CA ARG A 77 2.57 20.16 0.03
C ARG A 77 2.21 19.45 -1.27
N LEU A 78 2.43 18.12 -1.34
CA LEU A 78 2.06 17.30 -2.50
C LEU A 78 0.54 17.24 -2.70
N VAL A 79 -0.22 17.29 -1.62
CA VAL A 79 -1.69 17.27 -1.65
C VAL A 79 -2.28 18.67 -1.90
N GLY A 80 -1.47 19.72 -1.93
CA GLY A 80 -1.94 21.09 -2.17
C GLY A 80 -2.51 21.81 -0.96
N TYR A 81 -2.39 21.22 0.24
CA TYR A 81 -2.75 21.90 1.49
C TYR A 81 -1.77 23.02 1.80
N GLY A 82 -2.30 24.21 2.02
CA GLY A 82 -1.49 25.35 2.50
C GLY A 82 -0.95 25.05 3.91
N ILE A 83 0.29 25.47 4.17
CA ILE A 83 1.03 25.28 5.44
C ILE A 83 0.33 25.91 6.66
N ILE A 84 -0.77 26.65 6.45
CA ILE A 84 -1.43 27.53 7.44
C ILE A 84 -2.11 26.77 8.59
N ALA A 85 -2.36 25.45 8.45
CA ALA A 85 -3.03 24.64 9.49
C ALA A 85 -2.15 23.52 10.07
N HIS A 86 -0.84 23.51 9.77
CA HIS A 86 0.05 22.46 10.24
C HIS A 86 0.30 22.63 11.75
N GLN A 87 -0.27 21.73 12.55
CA GLN A 87 0.07 21.59 13.96
C GLN A 87 1.11 20.47 14.09
N SER A 88 2.29 20.81 14.61
CA SER A 88 3.31 19.80 14.93
C SER A 88 2.74 18.80 15.95
N SER A 89 2.55 17.56 15.56
CA SER A 89 2.02 16.51 16.42
C SER A 89 3.13 15.81 17.20
N PHE A 90 3.77 16.52 18.12
CA PHE A 90 4.72 15.89 19.04
C PHE A 90 3.94 15.12 20.11
N SER A 91 3.95 13.79 20.03
CA SER A 91 3.28 12.92 20.99
C SER A 91 4.28 12.38 22.03
N ILE A 92 4.15 12.84 23.27
CA ILE A 92 4.94 12.33 24.39
C ILE A 92 4.73 10.82 24.60
N ARG A 93 3.50 10.31 24.36
CA ARG A 93 3.20 8.88 24.44
C ARG A 93 3.99 8.07 23.41
N ALA A 94 4.11 8.57 22.18
CA ALA A 94 4.90 7.93 21.14
C ALA A 94 6.38 7.88 21.50
N VAL A 95 6.94 8.95 22.07
CA VAL A 95 8.33 9.00 22.55
C VAL A 95 8.60 7.97 23.65
N ILE A 96 7.71 7.88 24.64
CA ILE A 96 7.83 6.91 25.74
C ILE A 96 7.76 5.46 25.19
N LEU A 97 6.78 5.17 24.33
CA LEU A 97 6.62 3.84 23.75
C LEU A 97 7.81 3.43 22.88
N THR A 98 8.34 4.35 22.07
CA THR A 98 9.54 4.13 21.25
C THR A 98 10.76 3.88 22.12
N THR A 99 10.94 4.66 23.18
CA THR A 99 12.04 4.51 24.13
C THR A 99 12.00 3.15 24.82
N LEU A 100 10.84 2.75 25.36
CA LEU A 100 10.68 1.45 26.01
C LEU A 100 10.89 0.30 25.02
N GLY A 101 10.27 0.37 23.84
CA GLY A 101 10.42 -0.64 22.79
C GLY A 101 11.89 -0.82 22.36
N PHE A 102 12.59 0.29 22.13
CA PHE A 102 14.01 0.26 21.76
C PHE A 102 14.88 -0.33 22.85
N LEU A 103 14.68 0.05 24.12
CA LEU A 103 15.45 -0.50 25.25
C LEU A 103 15.23 -2.00 25.43
N ILE A 104 14.00 -2.50 25.22
CA ILE A 104 13.71 -3.94 25.23
C ILE A 104 14.46 -4.65 24.10
N ILE A 105 14.36 -4.15 22.87
CA ILE A 105 15.05 -4.71 21.71
C ILE A 105 16.57 -4.74 21.93
N GLN A 106 17.13 -3.65 22.42
CA GLN A 106 18.56 -3.52 22.70
C GLN A 106 19.03 -4.51 23.78
N SER A 107 18.26 -4.62 24.87
CA SER A 107 18.57 -5.55 25.96
C SER A 107 18.54 -7.01 25.49
N VAL A 108 17.53 -7.41 24.73
CA VAL A 108 17.43 -8.76 24.16
C VAL A 108 18.58 -9.03 23.19
N ALA A 109 18.89 -8.08 22.30
CA ALA A 109 19.98 -8.22 21.34
C ALA A 109 21.34 -8.39 22.03
N LEU A 110 21.64 -7.57 23.03
CA LEU A 110 22.88 -7.67 23.82
C LEU A 110 22.94 -9.00 24.59
N PHE A 111 21.83 -9.41 25.21
CA PHE A 111 21.76 -10.69 25.92
C PHE A 111 22.11 -11.87 25.02
N VAL A 112 21.49 -11.95 23.84
CA VAL A 112 21.76 -13.01 22.85
C VAL A 112 23.22 -12.98 22.38
N LEU A 113 23.77 -11.80 22.13
CA LEU A 113 25.12 -11.65 21.62
C LEU A 113 26.19 -11.97 22.70
N CYS A 114 25.96 -11.54 23.94
CA CYS A 114 26.84 -11.88 25.06
C CYS A 114 26.85 -13.39 25.32
N GLY A 115 25.67 -14.05 25.26
CA GLY A 115 25.59 -15.50 25.36
C GLY A 115 26.43 -16.22 24.30
N LYS A 116 26.38 -15.74 23.05
CA LYS A 116 27.25 -16.28 21.98
C LYS A 116 28.72 -15.98 22.18
N LEU A 117 29.08 -14.82 22.77
CA LEU A 117 30.46 -14.44 23.04
C LEU A 117 31.09 -15.33 24.10
N PHE A 118 30.34 -15.65 25.17
CA PHE A 118 30.85 -16.48 26.28
C PHE A 118 31.03 -17.95 25.93
N ASN A 119 30.39 -18.40 24.85
CA ASN A 119 30.63 -19.75 24.31
C ASN A 119 31.90 -19.83 23.43
N LYS A 120 32.58 -18.70 23.17
CA LYS A 120 33.87 -18.69 22.48
C LYS A 120 34.99 -18.92 23.47
N GLU A 121 36.01 -19.64 23.03
CA GLU A 121 37.25 -19.84 23.80
C GLU A 121 38.07 -18.52 23.86
N ILE A 122 38.75 -18.28 24.96
CA ILE A 122 39.60 -17.08 25.15
C ILE A 122 40.62 -16.96 24.02
N GLN A 123 41.21 -18.09 23.59
CA GLN A 123 42.14 -18.14 22.47
C GLN A 123 41.51 -17.60 21.17
N GLN A 124 40.28 -17.95 20.90
CA GLN A 124 39.54 -17.44 19.70
C GLN A 124 39.24 -15.95 19.80
N MET A 125 39.03 -15.43 21.00
CA MET A 125 38.82 -13.99 21.23
C MET A 125 40.08 -13.17 21.02
N LEU A 126 41.25 -13.68 21.41
CA LEU A 126 42.56 -13.01 21.31
C LEU A 126 43.14 -13.05 19.89
N TYR A 127 43.15 -14.21 19.28
CA TYR A 127 43.78 -14.45 17.98
C TYR A 127 42.84 -14.41 16.79
N GLY A 128 41.54 -14.25 17.01
CA GLY A 128 40.51 -14.38 16.00
C GLY A 128 40.17 -15.85 15.67
N GLU A 129 39.12 -16.11 14.95
CA GLU A 129 38.90 -17.44 14.41
C GLU A 129 39.99 -17.72 13.39
N MET A 130 40.93 -18.64 13.72
CA MET A 130 41.80 -19.23 12.71
C MET A 130 40.85 -19.71 11.60
N GLU A 131 41.09 -19.25 10.36
CA GLU A 131 40.29 -19.61 9.18
C GLU A 131 40.03 -21.12 9.24
N LYS A 132 38.80 -21.51 9.59
CA LYS A 132 38.38 -22.89 9.40
C LYS A 132 38.60 -23.15 7.92
N LYS A 133 39.60 -23.99 7.59
CA LYS A 133 39.81 -24.48 6.21
C LYS A 133 38.44 -24.94 5.70
N GLN A 134 37.81 -24.07 4.94
CA GLN A 134 36.52 -24.42 4.36
C GLN A 134 36.76 -25.56 3.40
N ARG A 135 36.11 -26.70 3.68
CA ARG A 135 35.97 -27.78 2.74
C ARG A 135 35.47 -27.20 1.45
N ALA A 136 36.27 -27.34 0.40
CA ALA A 136 35.89 -26.99 -0.95
C ALA A 136 34.58 -27.69 -1.29
N GLY A 137 33.48 -26.97 -1.19
CA GLY A 137 32.17 -27.48 -1.53
C GLY A 137 32.14 -27.87 -2.99
N SER A 138 31.54 -28.99 -3.27
CA SER A 138 31.38 -29.59 -4.62
C SER A 138 31.06 -28.53 -5.67
N LYS A 139 31.82 -28.50 -6.76
CA LYS A 139 31.67 -27.58 -7.91
C LYS A 139 30.29 -27.68 -8.57
N SER A 140 29.60 -28.84 -8.45
CA SER A 140 28.31 -29.11 -9.06
C SER A 140 27.12 -28.40 -8.43
N GLY A 141 27.12 -28.23 -7.08
CA GLY A 141 25.94 -27.73 -6.36
C GLY A 141 25.60 -26.24 -6.52
N ASN A 142 26.40 -25.48 -7.28
CA ASN A 142 26.28 -24.01 -7.27
C ASN A 142 25.69 -23.41 -8.55
N TRP A 143 25.83 -24.05 -9.68
CA TRP A 143 25.07 -23.74 -10.86
C TRP A 143 23.59 -24.07 -10.63
N LEU A 144 23.33 -25.18 -9.94
CA LEU A 144 21.99 -25.59 -9.54
C LEU A 144 21.30 -24.53 -8.65
N SER A 145 22.04 -23.88 -7.72
CA SER A 145 21.45 -22.83 -6.88
C SER A 145 21.03 -21.59 -7.67
N LEU A 146 21.75 -21.23 -8.74
CA LEU A 146 21.35 -20.12 -9.62
C LEU A 146 20.09 -20.45 -10.39
N VAL A 147 20.06 -21.64 -11.02
CA VAL A 147 18.91 -22.09 -11.81
C VAL A 147 17.67 -22.21 -10.93
N LEU A 148 17.79 -22.87 -9.77
CA LEU A 148 16.68 -22.97 -8.81
C LEU A 148 16.24 -21.59 -8.31
N GLY A 149 17.17 -20.69 -8.01
CA GLY A 149 16.85 -19.33 -7.61
C GLY A 149 16.09 -18.55 -8.70
N ALA A 150 16.54 -18.66 -9.95
CA ALA A 150 15.85 -18.05 -11.08
C ALA A 150 14.46 -18.65 -11.31
N VAL A 151 14.31 -19.97 -11.21
CA VAL A 151 13.00 -20.66 -11.33
C VAL A 151 12.04 -20.19 -10.25
N PHE A 152 12.50 -20.10 -8.99
CA PHE A 152 11.65 -19.64 -7.89
C PHE A 152 11.25 -18.17 -8.04
N LEU A 153 12.15 -17.30 -8.52
CA LEU A 153 11.81 -15.91 -8.82
C LEU A 153 10.80 -15.80 -9.98
N ILE A 154 11.02 -16.55 -11.07
CA ILE A 154 10.09 -16.56 -12.21
C ILE A 154 8.71 -17.06 -11.77
N PHE A 155 8.66 -18.09 -10.94
CA PHE A 155 7.40 -18.62 -10.43
C PHE A 155 6.70 -17.62 -9.47
N ALA A 156 7.46 -16.97 -8.58
CA ALA A 156 6.95 -15.92 -7.74
C ALA A 156 6.37 -14.74 -8.56
N TYR A 157 7.10 -14.30 -9.58
CA TYR A 157 6.65 -13.23 -10.48
C TYR A 157 5.43 -13.64 -11.31
N TRP A 158 5.37 -14.88 -11.77
CA TRP A 158 4.22 -15.40 -12.48
C TRP A 158 2.96 -15.42 -11.61
N ILE A 159 3.06 -15.84 -10.35
CA ILE A 159 1.93 -15.78 -9.40
C ILE A 159 1.48 -14.33 -9.21
N VAL A 160 2.41 -13.40 -8.97
CA VAL A 160 2.10 -12.01 -8.73
C VAL A 160 1.44 -11.36 -9.95
N LEU A 161 1.97 -11.59 -11.18
CA LEU A 161 1.45 -10.96 -12.40
C LEU A 161 0.11 -11.53 -12.88
N LYS A 162 -0.15 -12.83 -12.67
CA LYS A 162 -1.38 -13.49 -13.19
C LYS A 162 -2.47 -13.67 -12.15
N HIS A 163 -2.10 -13.89 -10.91
CA HIS A 163 -3.03 -14.36 -9.88
C HIS A 163 -3.13 -13.42 -8.67
N PHE A 164 -2.47 -12.25 -8.69
CA PHE A 164 -2.51 -11.33 -7.53
C PHE A 164 -3.94 -10.92 -7.17
N MET A 165 -4.79 -10.72 -8.17
CA MET A 165 -6.19 -10.30 -8.03
C MET A 165 -7.14 -11.44 -7.62
N THR A 166 -6.83 -12.68 -8.04
CA THR A 166 -7.68 -13.86 -7.83
C THR A 166 -7.13 -14.80 -6.75
N ALA A 167 -5.90 -14.55 -6.31
CA ALA A 167 -5.22 -15.39 -5.34
C ALA A 167 -5.75 -15.13 -3.94
N GLY A 168 -6.30 -16.15 -3.32
CA GLY A 168 -6.53 -16.13 -1.88
C GLY A 168 -5.22 -15.90 -1.11
N ASN A 169 -5.31 -15.45 0.15
CA ASN A 169 -4.19 -15.11 1.03
C ASN A 169 -3.06 -16.16 1.05
N ALA A 170 -3.38 -17.44 0.84
CA ALA A 170 -2.41 -18.53 0.81
C ALA A 170 -1.42 -18.43 -0.38
N LEU A 171 -1.89 -18.09 -1.59
CA LEU A 171 -1.04 -17.96 -2.77
C LEU A 171 -0.12 -16.75 -2.69
N ILE A 172 -0.58 -15.66 -2.09
CA ILE A 172 0.24 -14.48 -1.83
C ILE A 172 1.40 -14.83 -0.88
N ILE A 173 1.12 -15.54 0.22
CA ILE A 173 2.16 -16.00 1.16
C ILE A 173 3.16 -16.90 0.44
N VAL A 174 2.69 -17.83 -0.40
CA VAL A 174 3.56 -18.72 -1.20
C VAL A 174 4.46 -17.91 -2.12
N SER A 175 3.93 -16.90 -2.83
CA SER A 175 4.73 -16.05 -3.73
C SER A 175 5.83 -15.29 -2.97
N VAL A 176 5.53 -14.76 -1.79
CA VAL A 176 6.51 -14.09 -0.92
C VAL A 176 7.62 -15.04 -0.48
N VAL A 177 7.27 -16.27 -0.05
CA VAL A 177 8.25 -17.29 0.36
C VAL A 177 9.14 -17.67 -0.82
N PHE A 178 8.58 -17.93 -2.00
CA PHE A 178 9.36 -18.21 -3.21
C PHE A 178 10.23 -17.02 -3.65
N GLY A 179 9.75 -15.79 -3.49
CA GLY A 179 10.51 -14.57 -3.74
C GLY A 179 11.73 -14.45 -2.82
N ILE A 180 11.55 -14.67 -1.51
CA ILE A 180 12.64 -14.63 -0.53
C ILE A 180 13.65 -15.73 -0.80
N VAL A 181 13.21 -16.98 -0.92
CA VAL A 181 14.09 -18.13 -1.18
C VAL A 181 14.80 -17.98 -2.53
N GLY A 182 14.07 -17.57 -3.57
CA GLY A 182 14.60 -17.29 -4.89
C GLY A 182 15.69 -16.22 -4.89
N THR A 183 15.50 -15.11 -4.16
CA THR A 183 16.49 -14.04 -3.99
C THR A 183 17.76 -14.56 -3.32
N VAL A 184 17.63 -15.32 -2.23
CA VAL A 184 18.76 -15.90 -1.50
C VAL A 184 19.56 -16.87 -2.37
N LEU A 185 18.88 -17.76 -3.08
CA LEU A 185 19.51 -18.74 -3.97
C LEU A 185 20.17 -18.07 -5.19
N SER A 186 19.53 -17.05 -5.76
CA SER A 186 20.07 -16.29 -6.91
C SER A 186 21.35 -15.55 -6.53
N ILE A 187 21.39 -14.85 -5.39
CA ILE A 187 22.61 -14.16 -4.93
C ILE A 187 23.72 -15.17 -4.64
N ARG A 188 23.39 -16.29 -4.01
CA ARG A 188 24.38 -17.37 -3.77
C ARG A 188 24.94 -17.93 -5.08
N GLY A 189 24.09 -18.09 -6.11
CA GLY A 189 24.50 -18.61 -7.41
C GLY A 189 25.27 -17.57 -8.24
N LEU A 190 24.81 -16.30 -8.24
CA LEU A 190 25.43 -15.21 -8.99
C LEU A 190 26.86 -14.91 -8.53
N ALA A 191 27.14 -15.06 -7.25
CA ALA A 191 28.48 -14.94 -6.70
C ALA A 191 29.51 -15.87 -7.37
N ARG A 192 29.08 -17.05 -7.80
CA ARG A 192 29.95 -18.00 -8.49
C ARG A 192 30.03 -17.78 -10.00
N LEU A 193 28.98 -17.25 -10.61
CA LEU A 193 29.09 -16.79 -12.01
C LEU A 193 30.16 -15.71 -12.14
N LEU A 194 30.20 -14.76 -11.20
CA LEU A 194 31.26 -13.76 -11.15
C LEU A 194 32.66 -14.39 -11.04
N SER A 195 32.81 -15.44 -10.22
CA SER A 195 34.11 -16.13 -10.09
C SER A 195 34.48 -16.94 -11.34
N ALA A 196 33.52 -17.59 -11.98
CA ALA A 196 33.73 -18.36 -13.19
C ALA A 196 34.05 -17.45 -14.38
N ALA A 197 33.31 -16.34 -14.54
CA ALA A 197 33.56 -15.32 -15.54
C ALA A 197 34.97 -14.71 -15.39
N ALA A 198 35.37 -14.51 -14.13
CA ALA A 198 36.71 -14.03 -13.80
C ALA A 198 37.83 -15.00 -14.17
N ALA A 199 37.61 -16.30 -13.97
CA ALA A 199 38.59 -17.33 -14.31
C ALA A 199 38.71 -17.55 -15.84
N SER A 200 37.65 -17.28 -16.62
CA SER A 200 37.65 -17.43 -18.06
C SER A 200 38.43 -16.35 -18.82
N ILE A 201 38.65 -15.17 -18.19
CA ILE A 201 39.36 -14.05 -18.84
C ILE A 201 40.88 -14.17 -18.59
N LYS A 202 41.52 -15.21 -19.14
CA LYS A 202 42.96 -15.48 -18.97
C LYS A 202 43.86 -14.29 -19.35
N ARG A 203 43.48 -13.48 -20.32
CA ARG A 203 44.29 -12.36 -20.86
C ARG A 203 44.38 -11.16 -19.89
N LYS A 204 43.37 -10.94 -19.00
CA LYS A 204 43.41 -9.89 -17.98
C LYS A 204 43.94 -10.39 -16.63
N ALA A 205 44.07 -11.69 -16.44
CA ALA A 205 44.53 -12.31 -15.20
C ALA A 205 46.00 -11.97 -14.86
N THR A 206 46.81 -11.63 -15.86
CA THR A 206 48.22 -11.27 -15.72
C THR A 206 48.44 -9.78 -15.43
N SER A 207 47.41 -8.94 -15.47
CA SER A 207 47.55 -7.51 -15.25
C SER A 207 47.20 -7.09 -13.82
N GLY A 208 48.18 -6.72 -13.05
CA GLY A 208 48.04 -6.08 -11.73
C GLY A 208 47.30 -6.92 -10.67
N LEU A 209 46.47 -6.29 -9.85
CA LEU A 209 45.75 -6.90 -8.73
C LEU A 209 44.37 -7.53 -9.10
N TYR A 210 44.12 -7.82 -10.37
CA TYR A 210 42.82 -8.28 -10.86
C TYR A 210 42.37 -9.59 -10.19
N ILE A 211 43.24 -10.60 -10.15
CA ILE A 211 42.94 -11.89 -9.48
C ILE A 211 42.67 -11.70 -8.00
N PHE A 212 43.46 -10.84 -7.32
CA PHE A 212 43.24 -10.54 -5.93
C PHE A 212 41.87 -9.89 -5.70
N THR A 213 41.51 -8.89 -6.51
CA THR A 213 40.22 -8.20 -6.42
C THR A 213 39.05 -9.17 -6.57
N LEU A 214 39.12 -10.06 -7.55
CA LEU A 214 38.08 -11.06 -7.81
C LEU A 214 37.97 -12.10 -6.70
N ARG A 215 39.09 -12.56 -6.17
CA ARG A 215 39.10 -13.51 -5.06
C ARG A 215 38.49 -12.89 -3.81
N GLN A 216 38.79 -11.61 -3.54
CA GLN A 216 38.19 -10.87 -2.43
C GLN A 216 36.68 -10.67 -2.64
N LEU A 217 36.26 -10.31 -3.86
CA LEU A 217 34.85 -10.15 -4.18
C LEU A 217 34.09 -11.48 -4.01
N TYR A 218 34.68 -12.58 -4.47
CA TYR A 218 34.14 -13.92 -4.30
C TYR A 218 33.96 -14.27 -2.81
N GLU A 219 35.01 -14.12 -2.00
CA GLU A 219 34.94 -14.38 -0.56
C GLU A 219 33.85 -13.54 0.11
N ASN A 220 33.72 -12.28 -0.30
CA ASN A 220 32.79 -11.33 0.28
C ASN A 220 31.33 -11.63 -0.05
N VAL A 221 31.04 -12.00 -1.27
CA VAL A 221 29.67 -12.28 -1.71
C VAL A 221 29.25 -13.71 -1.34
N VAL A 222 30.15 -14.71 -1.53
CA VAL A 222 29.81 -16.12 -1.24
C VAL A 222 29.63 -16.39 0.25
N HIS A 223 30.49 -15.83 1.10
CA HIS A 223 30.42 -16.09 2.55
C HIS A 223 29.34 -15.27 3.28
N LYS A 224 28.95 -14.15 2.70
CA LYS A 224 27.94 -13.25 3.29
C LYS A 224 26.67 -13.13 2.45
N TYR A 225 26.38 -14.12 1.60
CA TYR A 225 25.22 -14.10 0.69
C TYR A 225 23.89 -13.82 1.42
N ILE A 226 23.70 -14.34 2.64
CA ILE A 226 22.48 -14.09 3.43
C ILE A 226 22.32 -12.60 3.72
N SER A 227 23.39 -11.94 4.16
CA SER A 227 23.35 -10.52 4.49
C SER A 227 23.13 -9.63 3.27
N VAL A 228 23.73 -9.99 2.14
CA VAL A 228 23.53 -9.32 0.84
C VAL A 228 22.08 -9.52 0.36
N SER A 229 21.50 -10.71 0.58
CA SER A 229 20.11 -11.02 0.24
C SER A 229 19.14 -10.21 1.09
N VAL A 230 19.38 -10.09 2.40
CA VAL A 230 18.56 -9.25 3.29
C VAL A 230 18.59 -7.79 2.82
N ALA A 231 19.76 -7.27 2.47
CA ALA A 231 19.86 -5.91 1.94
C ALA A 231 19.10 -5.74 0.59
N SER A 232 19.19 -6.73 -0.30
CA SER A 232 18.44 -6.72 -1.58
C SER A 232 16.93 -6.71 -1.36
N ILE A 233 16.42 -7.53 -0.43
CA ILE A 233 14.98 -7.57 -0.08
C ILE A 233 14.55 -6.24 0.54
N LEU A 234 15.35 -5.65 1.42
CA LEU A 234 15.06 -4.35 2.02
C LEU A 234 14.97 -3.23 0.98
N ILE A 235 15.90 -3.20 0.02
CA ILE A 235 15.89 -2.22 -1.07
C ILE A 235 14.66 -2.44 -1.97
N MET A 236 14.32 -3.69 -2.28
CA MET A 236 13.12 -4.03 -3.07
C MET A 236 11.86 -3.51 -2.38
N LEU A 237 11.67 -3.82 -1.08
CA LEU A 237 10.54 -3.32 -0.30
C LEU A 237 10.51 -1.79 -0.22
N THR A 238 11.68 -1.16 -0.11
CA THR A 238 11.79 0.30 -0.16
C THR A 238 11.24 0.87 -1.47
N ILE A 239 11.65 0.30 -2.60
CA ILE A 239 11.19 0.73 -3.93
C ILE A 239 9.67 0.58 -4.02
N MET A 240 9.12 -0.58 -3.63
CA MET A 240 7.68 -0.83 -3.68
C MET A 240 6.89 0.17 -2.82
N LEU A 241 7.28 0.37 -1.56
CA LEU A 241 6.57 1.26 -0.64
C LEU A 241 6.65 2.75 -1.05
N ILE A 242 7.82 3.21 -1.53
CA ILE A 242 7.95 4.59 -1.99
C ILE A 242 7.11 4.80 -3.26
N THR A 243 7.10 3.83 -4.17
CA THR A 243 6.30 3.93 -5.40
C THR A 243 4.80 3.92 -5.07
N ASP A 244 4.33 2.98 -4.24
CA ASP A 244 2.94 2.88 -3.80
C ASP A 244 2.45 4.19 -3.15
N GLY A 245 3.18 4.69 -2.16
CA GLY A 245 2.84 5.96 -1.51
C GLY A 245 2.87 7.16 -2.46
N SER A 246 3.80 7.20 -3.42
CA SER A 246 3.88 8.29 -4.39
C SER A 246 2.78 8.24 -5.45
N VAL A 247 2.46 7.04 -5.96
CA VAL A 247 1.40 6.84 -6.96
C VAL A 247 0.04 7.18 -6.35
N SER A 248 -0.23 6.74 -5.13
CA SER A 248 -1.47 7.07 -4.41
C SER A 248 -1.69 8.58 -4.30
N ILE A 249 -0.67 9.35 -3.92
CA ILE A 249 -0.74 10.82 -3.84
C ILE A 249 -0.95 11.44 -5.24
N MET A 250 -0.20 10.98 -6.24
CA MET A 250 -0.29 11.54 -7.60
C MET A 250 -1.64 11.25 -8.27
N SER A 251 -2.19 10.06 -8.05
CA SER A 251 -3.50 9.67 -8.56
C SER A 251 -4.61 10.53 -7.93
N TYR A 252 -4.53 10.72 -6.61
CA TYR A 252 -5.48 11.59 -5.91
C TYR A 252 -5.38 13.06 -6.37
N GLY A 253 -4.18 13.59 -6.56
CA GLY A 253 -3.99 14.95 -7.06
C GLY A 253 -4.59 15.21 -8.45
N LYS A 254 -4.77 14.18 -9.28
CA LYS A 254 -5.48 14.27 -10.56
C LYS A 254 -7.00 14.18 -10.41
N GLN A 255 -7.49 13.57 -9.34
CA GLN A 255 -8.93 13.41 -9.02
C GLN A 255 -9.52 14.59 -8.23
N ILE A 256 -8.73 15.62 -7.87
CA ILE A 256 -9.19 16.85 -7.17
C ILE A 256 -10.10 17.76 -8.05
N THR A 257 -10.58 17.32 -9.18
CA THR A 257 -11.81 17.85 -9.75
C THR A 257 -12.98 17.31 -8.93
N ARG A 258 -14.08 18.07 -8.80
CA ARG A 258 -15.31 17.79 -8.00
C ARG A 258 -15.77 16.31 -7.92
N GLY A 259 -15.00 15.35 -8.44
CA GLY A 259 -15.35 13.93 -8.54
C GLY A 259 -16.64 13.75 -9.32
N SER A 260 -17.46 12.80 -8.90
CA SER A 260 -18.79 12.56 -9.44
C SER A 260 -19.85 13.48 -8.82
N SER A 261 -19.53 14.18 -7.72
CA SER A 261 -20.50 15.02 -6.99
C SER A 261 -20.82 16.30 -7.76
N VAL A 262 -22.10 16.50 -8.01
CA VAL A 262 -22.64 17.70 -8.67
C VAL A 262 -22.91 18.80 -7.64
N TYR A 263 -23.33 18.42 -6.44
CA TYR A 263 -23.76 19.32 -5.38
C TYR A 263 -22.65 19.58 -4.36
N ASP A 264 -22.70 20.76 -3.73
CA ASP A 264 -21.80 21.14 -2.65
C ASP A 264 -22.31 20.72 -1.28
N PHE A 265 -23.64 20.60 -1.15
CA PHE A 265 -24.34 20.17 0.08
C PHE A 265 -25.49 19.21 -0.22
N THR A 266 -25.70 18.27 0.69
CA THR A 266 -26.90 17.45 0.79
C THR A 266 -27.42 17.49 2.20
N VAL A 267 -28.69 17.86 2.38
CA VAL A 267 -29.36 18.02 3.68
C VAL A 267 -30.50 17.02 3.79
N MET A 268 -30.65 16.42 4.95
CA MET A 268 -31.75 15.52 5.29
C MET A 268 -32.52 16.05 6.51
N GLY A 269 -33.82 15.92 6.49
CA GLY A 269 -34.67 16.31 7.62
C GLY A 269 -36.13 16.51 7.23
N ASP A 270 -36.91 17.01 8.17
CA ASP A 270 -38.30 17.38 7.93
C ASP A 270 -38.37 18.50 6.88
N GLU A 271 -39.22 18.36 5.88
CA GLU A 271 -39.35 19.29 4.76
C GLU A 271 -39.57 20.73 5.23
N ARG A 272 -40.41 20.93 6.25
CA ARG A 272 -40.71 22.28 6.79
C ARG A 272 -39.48 22.91 7.42
N LEU A 273 -38.71 22.13 8.17
CA LEU A 273 -37.47 22.62 8.82
C LEU A 273 -36.41 22.93 7.77
N VAL A 274 -36.29 22.10 6.75
CA VAL A 274 -35.32 22.31 5.68
C VAL A 274 -35.69 23.57 4.90
N ASP A 275 -36.96 23.75 4.52
CA ASP A 275 -37.43 24.94 3.80
C ASP A 275 -37.26 26.20 4.63
N GLU A 276 -37.59 26.18 5.92
CA GLU A 276 -37.43 27.32 6.84
C GLU A 276 -35.95 27.75 6.91
N TYR A 277 -35.04 26.79 7.04
CA TYR A 277 -33.61 27.06 7.14
C TYR A 277 -32.96 27.51 5.84
N LEU A 278 -33.26 26.84 4.72
CA LEU A 278 -32.71 27.19 3.42
C LEU A 278 -33.26 28.51 2.87
N SER A 279 -34.50 28.87 3.22
CA SER A 279 -35.11 30.14 2.83
C SER A 279 -34.68 31.32 3.70
N ASN A 280 -33.95 31.08 4.79
CA ASN A 280 -33.41 32.16 5.62
C ASN A 280 -32.51 33.08 4.81
N GLU A 281 -32.67 34.40 4.93
CA GLU A 281 -31.96 35.42 4.17
C GLU A 281 -30.42 35.20 4.10
N LYS A 282 -29.83 34.79 5.22
CA LYS A 282 -28.39 34.51 5.30
C LYS A 282 -28.00 33.22 4.58
N MET A 283 -28.80 32.17 4.68
CA MET A 283 -28.52 30.88 4.05
C MET A 283 -28.85 30.89 2.55
N ASN A 284 -29.92 31.60 2.18
CA ASN A 284 -30.35 31.70 0.78
C ASN A 284 -29.27 32.30 -0.13
N SER A 285 -28.37 33.14 0.40
CA SER A 285 -27.22 33.65 -0.34
C SER A 285 -26.17 32.58 -0.70
N TYR A 286 -26.22 31.41 -0.07
CA TYR A 286 -25.36 30.25 -0.34
C TYR A 286 -26.06 29.12 -1.09
N VAL A 287 -27.35 29.26 -1.42
CA VAL A 287 -28.14 28.21 -2.05
C VAL A 287 -28.44 28.57 -3.49
N THR A 288 -28.02 27.72 -4.41
CA THR A 288 -28.44 27.74 -5.82
C THR A 288 -28.66 26.32 -6.32
N ALA A 289 -29.44 26.16 -7.38
CA ALA A 289 -29.76 24.85 -7.96
C ALA A 289 -30.26 23.83 -6.93
N LEU A 290 -31.20 24.26 -6.06
CA LEU A 290 -31.81 23.37 -5.05
C LEU A 290 -32.56 22.23 -5.73
N ASN A 291 -32.15 21.00 -5.44
CA ASN A 291 -32.78 19.77 -5.93
C ASN A 291 -33.38 18.99 -4.76
N ARG A 292 -34.64 18.60 -4.89
CA ARG A 292 -35.31 17.65 -4.02
C ARG A 292 -35.31 16.28 -4.69
N MET A 293 -34.52 15.34 -4.14
CA MET A 293 -34.40 13.97 -4.64
C MET A 293 -35.10 13.02 -3.67
N GLU A 294 -35.93 12.13 -4.20
CA GLU A 294 -36.60 11.08 -3.45
C GLU A 294 -36.01 9.73 -3.79
N THR A 295 -35.80 8.90 -2.78
CA THR A 295 -35.45 7.48 -2.94
C THR A 295 -36.29 6.65 -1.99
N GLY A 296 -36.58 5.41 -2.34
CA GLY A 296 -37.32 4.54 -1.44
C GLY A 296 -37.10 3.07 -1.77
N THR A 297 -37.54 2.20 -0.89
CA THR A 297 -37.51 0.76 -1.06
C THR A 297 -38.93 0.20 -1.19
N MET A 298 -39.02 -0.97 -1.79
CA MET A 298 -40.32 -1.63 -1.99
C MET A 298 -40.68 -2.47 -0.78
N LYS A 299 -41.95 -2.41 -0.36
CA LYS A 299 -42.53 -3.37 0.59
C LYS A 299 -43.44 -4.34 -0.16
N HIS A 300 -43.48 -5.58 0.30
CA HIS A 300 -44.42 -6.56 -0.24
C HIS A 300 -45.85 -6.11 0.10
N PRO A 301 -46.75 -5.96 -0.93
CA PRO A 301 -48.07 -5.39 -0.71
C PRO A 301 -48.98 -6.23 0.21
N VAL A 302 -48.70 -7.54 0.36
CA VAL A 302 -49.54 -8.45 1.13
C VAL A 302 -49.00 -8.71 2.54
N SER A 303 -47.70 -8.82 2.75
CA SER A 303 -47.11 -9.19 4.02
C SER A 303 -46.57 -8.03 4.85
N GLY A 304 -46.41 -6.85 4.24
CA GLY A 304 -45.76 -5.71 4.89
C GLY A 304 -44.29 -5.94 5.20
N GLU A 305 -43.73 -7.10 4.87
CA GLU A 305 -42.32 -7.42 5.02
C GLU A 305 -41.51 -6.72 3.94
N MET A 306 -40.31 -6.24 4.31
CA MET A 306 -39.32 -5.75 3.33
C MET A 306 -38.73 -6.95 2.57
N LYS A 307 -39.48 -7.47 1.61
CA LYS A 307 -39.03 -8.51 0.72
C LYS A 307 -38.74 -7.89 -0.64
N SER A 308 -37.60 -8.21 -1.21
CA SER A 308 -37.28 -7.77 -2.56
C SER A 308 -38.31 -8.28 -3.54
N LEU A 309 -39.02 -7.36 -4.21
CA LEU A 309 -39.91 -7.66 -5.33
C LEU A 309 -39.12 -7.75 -6.64
N VAL A 310 -37.83 -7.47 -6.62
CA VAL A 310 -36.96 -7.51 -7.78
C VAL A 310 -36.25 -8.85 -7.86
N ASP A 311 -36.43 -9.52 -9.00
CA ASP A 311 -35.70 -10.74 -9.33
C ASP A 311 -34.51 -10.39 -10.23
N TRP A 312 -33.31 -10.58 -9.70
CA TRP A 312 -32.03 -10.33 -10.35
C TRP A 312 -31.41 -11.58 -10.97
N SER A 313 -32.05 -12.74 -10.85
CA SER A 313 -31.43 -14.03 -11.18
C SER A 313 -30.94 -14.08 -12.63
N GLY A 314 -31.71 -13.54 -13.55
CA GLY A 314 -31.32 -13.48 -14.96
C GLY A 314 -30.09 -12.61 -15.23
N LEU A 315 -30.02 -11.43 -14.61
CA LEU A 315 -28.87 -10.54 -14.74
C LEU A 315 -27.63 -11.16 -14.07
N ARG A 316 -27.79 -11.71 -12.87
CA ARG A 316 -26.72 -12.37 -12.13
C ARG A 316 -26.09 -13.51 -12.92
N GLU A 317 -26.91 -14.38 -13.51
CA GLU A 317 -26.44 -15.49 -14.35
C GLU A 317 -25.57 -14.98 -15.51
N GLN A 318 -26.02 -13.93 -16.20
CA GLN A 318 -25.29 -13.37 -17.34
C GLN A 318 -23.98 -12.68 -16.90
N VAL A 319 -23.94 -12.03 -15.74
CA VAL A 319 -22.71 -11.44 -15.20
C VAL A 319 -21.70 -12.53 -14.82
N VAL A 320 -22.15 -13.65 -14.22
CA VAL A 320 -21.29 -14.80 -13.91
C VAL A 320 -20.62 -15.37 -15.17
N LEU A 321 -21.34 -15.43 -16.30
CA LEU A 321 -20.78 -15.88 -17.58
C LEU A 321 -19.69 -14.95 -18.13
N ASN A 322 -19.66 -13.70 -17.70
CA ASN A 322 -18.62 -12.73 -18.05
C ASN A 322 -17.42 -12.70 -17.08
N LEU A 323 -17.45 -13.52 -16.02
CA LEU A 323 -16.29 -13.66 -15.13
C LEU A 323 -15.14 -14.39 -15.83
N PRO A 324 -13.89 -14.11 -15.45
CA PRO A 324 -12.75 -14.91 -15.87
C PRO A 324 -12.94 -16.39 -15.54
N PRO A 325 -12.47 -17.33 -16.40
CA PRO A 325 -12.71 -18.77 -16.22
C PRO A 325 -12.27 -19.35 -14.87
N ASP A 326 -11.23 -18.76 -14.29
CA ASP A 326 -10.67 -19.13 -12.98
C ASP A 326 -11.52 -18.67 -11.79
N VAL A 327 -12.50 -17.77 -12.01
CA VAL A 327 -13.39 -17.22 -10.99
C VAL A 327 -14.83 -17.69 -11.17
N GLN A 328 -15.15 -18.39 -12.25
CA GLN A 328 -16.50 -18.89 -12.51
C GLN A 328 -16.92 -20.04 -11.58
N ASP A 329 -15.97 -20.71 -10.88
CA ASP A 329 -16.28 -21.77 -9.93
C ASP A 329 -17.08 -21.22 -8.73
N PRO A 330 -18.25 -21.79 -8.38
CA PRO A 330 -19.05 -21.34 -7.24
C PRO A 330 -18.30 -21.35 -5.89
N VAL A 331 -17.34 -22.25 -5.72
CA VAL A 331 -16.49 -22.33 -4.50
C VAL A 331 -15.55 -21.11 -4.43
N VAL A 332 -15.00 -20.71 -5.57
CA VAL A 332 -14.12 -19.54 -5.67
C VAL A 332 -14.91 -18.26 -5.45
N GLN A 333 -16.13 -18.15 -6.01
CA GLN A 333 -17.00 -16.98 -5.81
C GLN A 333 -17.36 -16.77 -4.33
N GLY A 334 -17.65 -17.85 -3.59
CA GLY A 334 -17.91 -17.77 -2.15
C GLY A 334 -16.70 -17.42 -1.28
N ALA A 335 -15.49 -17.61 -1.80
CA ALA A 335 -14.24 -17.30 -1.10
C ALA A 335 -13.66 -15.91 -1.46
N VAL A 336 -14.14 -15.28 -2.52
CA VAL A 336 -13.66 -13.96 -2.96
C VAL A 336 -14.38 -12.89 -2.13
N SER A 337 -13.57 -12.11 -1.41
CA SER A 337 -14.04 -10.93 -0.70
C SER A 337 -14.28 -9.80 -1.71
N TYR A 338 -15.49 -9.27 -1.78
CA TYR A 338 -15.80 -8.10 -2.62
C TYR A 338 -15.23 -6.84 -1.95
N GLU A 339 -14.04 -6.42 -2.36
CA GLU A 339 -13.44 -5.17 -1.91
C GLU A 339 -13.65 -4.08 -2.97
N PHE A 340 -14.52 -3.13 -2.66
CA PHE A 340 -14.74 -1.97 -3.53
C PHE A 340 -13.47 -1.14 -3.68
N GLY A 341 -13.14 -0.74 -4.91
CA GLY A 341 -11.96 0.07 -5.22
C GLY A 341 -10.65 -0.72 -5.37
N SER A 342 -10.68 -2.05 -5.29
CA SER A 342 -9.54 -2.91 -5.61
C SER A 342 -9.44 -3.13 -7.13
N HIS A 343 -8.26 -3.56 -7.61
CA HIS A 343 -8.06 -3.92 -9.02
C HIS A 343 -8.71 -5.26 -9.40
N GLN A 344 -9.94 -5.49 -8.96
CA GLN A 344 -10.68 -6.71 -9.30
C GLN A 344 -11.29 -6.59 -10.71
N PRO A 345 -11.57 -7.72 -11.40
CA PRO A 345 -12.29 -7.70 -12.67
C PRO A 345 -13.63 -6.99 -12.54
N ALA A 346 -13.98 -6.13 -13.50
CA ALA A 346 -15.22 -5.35 -13.48
C ALA A 346 -16.48 -6.22 -13.29
N ALA A 347 -16.52 -7.40 -13.93
CA ALA A 347 -17.61 -8.34 -13.76
C ALA A 347 -17.77 -8.87 -12.32
N LEU A 348 -16.66 -9.04 -11.59
CA LEU A 348 -16.69 -9.49 -10.20
C LEU A 348 -17.22 -8.40 -9.27
N ILE A 349 -16.79 -7.16 -9.48
CA ILE A 349 -17.29 -6.00 -8.72
C ILE A 349 -18.78 -5.81 -9.00
N LEU A 350 -19.20 -5.92 -10.26
CA LEU A 350 -20.61 -5.83 -10.66
C LEU A 350 -21.45 -6.93 -10.00
N LEU A 351 -20.95 -8.16 -9.94
CA LEU A 351 -21.59 -9.26 -9.22
C LEU A 351 -21.75 -8.95 -7.73
N GLY A 352 -20.74 -8.38 -7.11
CA GLY A 352 -20.78 -7.93 -5.71
C GLY A 352 -21.85 -6.87 -5.46
N PHE A 353 -22.01 -5.92 -6.37
CA PHE A 353 -23.11 -4.94 -6.31
C PHE A 353 -24.49 -5.61 -6.40
N ILE A 354 -24.69 -6.53 -7.35
CA ILE A 354 -25.96 -7.26 -7.51
C ILE A 354 -26.27 -8.09 -6.26
N ASP A 355 -25.31 -8.82 -5.73
CA ASP A 355 -25.49 -9.67 -4.55
C ASP A 355 -25.77 -8.84 -3.27
N THR A 356 -25.21 -7.64 -3.16
CA THR A 356 -25.42 -6.75 -2.01
C THR A 356 -26.81 -6.08 -2.06
N ILE A 357 -27.31 -5.75 -3.24
CA ILE A 357 -28.60 -5.10 -3.44
C ILE A 357 -29.76 -6.09 -3.31
N GLY A 358 -29.52 -7.38 -3.57
CA GLY A 358 -30.54 -8.40 -3.78
C GLY A 358 -31.63 -8.48 -2.71
N ALA A 359 -31.40 -7.92 -1.51
CA ALA A 359 -32.38 -7.93 -0.42
C ALA A 359 -33.41 -6.78 -0.52
N ALA A 360 -33.01 -5.55 -0.86
CA ALA A 360 -33.91 -4.40 -0.95
C ALA A 360 -33.28 -3.26 -1.79
N PRO A 361 -33.42 -3.28 -3.12
CA PRO A 361 -32.86 -2.23 -3.95
C PRO A 361 -33.58 -0.90 -3.74
N HIS A 362 -32.82 0.19 -3.71
CA HIS A 362 -33.37 1.52 -3.77
C HIS A 362 -33.93 1.79 -5.17
N LEU A 363 -35.14 2.33 -5.23
CA LEU A 363 -35.71 2.90 -6.44
C LEU A 363 -35.52 4.41 -6.45
N LEU A 364 -35.25 4.96 -7.62
CA LEU A 364 -35.07 6.38 -7.84
C LEU A 364 -35.98 6.80 -9.01
N PRO A 365 -36.90 7.78 -8.85
CA PRO A 365 -37.72 8.23 -9.96
C PRO A 365 -36.87 9.00 -10.97
N VAL A 366 -37.14 8.78 -12.26
CA VAL A 366 -36.37 9.42 -13.34
C VAL A 366 -36.41 10.95 -13.26
N SER A 367 -37.52 11.52 -12.79
CA SER A 367 -37.62 12.97 -12.61
C SER A 367 -36.63 13.52 -11.62
N SER A 368 -36.34 12.79 -10.53
CA SER A 368 -35.33 13.18 -9.55
C SER A 368 -33.91 13.11 -10.13
N TYR A 369 -33.64 12.05 -10.92
CA TYR A 369 -32.34 11.88 -11.57
C TYR A 369 -32.11 12.92 -12.67
N ASN A 370 -33.17 13.25 -13.46
CA ASN A 370 -33.07 14.27 -14.49
C ASN A 370 -32.73 15.66 -13.94
N ARG A 371 -33.25 16.03 -12.76
CA ARG A 371 -32.84 17.28 -12.09
C ARG A 371 -31.35 17.29 -11.75
N LEU A 372 -30.79 16.13 -11.39
CA LEU A 372 -29.35 15.99 -11.16
C LEU A 372 -28.56 16.14 -12.47
N LEU A 373 -29.03 15.51 -13.56
CA LEU A 373 -28.40 15.63 -14.89
C LEU A 373 -28.43 17.08 -15.38
N GLU A 374 -29.56 17.76 -15.24
CA GLU A 374 -29.68 19.20 -15.58
C GLU A 374 -28.71 20.07 -14.78
N ALA A 375 -28.59 19.82 -13.47
CA ALA A 375 -27.61 20.52 -12.62
C ALA A 375 -26.16 20.23 -13.04
N ALA A 376 -25.89 19.06 -13.60
CA ALA A 376 -24.60 18.67 -14.15
C ALA A 376 -24.36 19.21 -15.58
N GLY A 377 -25.39 19.76 -16.25
CA GLY A 377 -25.32 20.21 -17.64
C GLY A 377 -25.39 19.08 -18.65
N GLU A 378 -25.95 17.91 -18.26
CA GLU A 378 -26.13 16.73 -19.09
C GLU A 378 -27.57 16.65 -19.62
N GLU A 379 -27.79 15.88 -20.67
CA GLU A 379 -29.13 15.67 -21.24
C GLU A 379 -30.00 14.78 -20.33
N PRO A 380 -31.31 15.11 -20.16
CA PRO A 380 -32.22 14.32 -19.36
C PRO A 380 -32.48 12.94 -19.97
N ALA A 381 -32.59 11.93 -19.13
CA ALA A 381 -32.93 10.58 -19.52
C ALA A 381 -34.45 10.41 -19.71
N THR A 382 -34.84 9.61 -20.69
CA THR A 382 -36.24 9.18 -20.87
C THR A 382 -36.33 7.67 -20.65
N ILE A 383 -37.20 7.25 -19.72
CA ILE A 383 -37.36 5.86 -19.31
C ILE A 383 -38.84 5.49 -19.48
N ARG A 384 -39.13 4.34 -20.12
CA ARG A 384 -40.46 3.79 -20.26
C ARG A 384 -40.87 3.04 -18.98
N ASN A 385 -42.17 2.75 -18.83
CA ASN A 385 -42.66 2.02 -17.65
C ASN A 385 -42.20 0.55 -17.58
N ASP A 386 -41.77 -0.01 -18.72
CA ASP A 386 -41.19 -1.36 -18.83
C ASP A 386 -39.66 -1.37 -18.80
N GLU A 387 -39.04 -0.24 -18.48
CA GLU A 387 -37.60 -0.04 -18.55
C GLU A 387 -37.03 0.46 -17.21
N ALA A 388 -35.83 0.06 -16.89
CA ALA A 388 -35.08 0.57 -15.75
C ALA A 388 -33.60 0.73 -16.10
N ILE A 389 -32.94 1.73 -15.50
CA ILE A 389 -31.51 1.94 -15.63
C ILE A 389 -30.82 1.51 -14.32
N PHE A 390 -29.79 0.71 -14.43
CA PHE A 390 -28.99 0.30 -13.29
C PHE A 390 -28.03 1.43 -12.89
N TYR A 391 -28.28 2.07 -11.76
CA TYR A 391 -27.42 3.11 -11.22
C TYR A 391 -26.28 2.49 -10.42
N LEU A 392 -25.06 2.90 -10.76
CA LEU A 392 -23.84 2.60 -10.02
C LEU A 392 -23.20 3.92 -9.62
N ASN A 393 -22.93 4.09 -8.32
CA ASN A 393 -22.28 5.29 -7.83
C ASN A 393 -20.83 5.34 -8.32
N PRO A 394 -20.42 6.40 -9.05
CA PRO A 394 -19.08 6.52 -9.61
C PRO A 394 -17.96 6.47 -8.59
N ASP A 395 -18.20 6.95 -7.37
CA ASP A 395 -17.19 7.00 -6.33
C ASP A 395 -16.81 5.60 -5.80
N PHE A 396 -17.70 4.60 -6.00
CA PHE A 396 -17.44 3.20 -5.62
C PHE A 396 -16.98 2.33 -6.78
N THR A 397 -17.12 2.77 -8.01
CA THR A 397 -16.74 2.00 -9.20
C THR A 397 -15.29 2.25 -9.64
N GLY A 398 -14.73 3.39 -9.28
CA GLY A 398 -13.36 3.76 -9.64
C GLY A 398 -13.09 3.74 -11.15
N ASN A 399 -11.93 3.24 -11.55
CA ASN A 399 -11.51 3.15 -12.95
C ASN A 399 -12.22 2.04 -13.75
N THR A 400 -13.03 1.19 -13.10
CA THR A 400 -13.71 0.05 -13.74
C THR A 400 -15.13 0.37 -14.19
N GLN A 401 -15.58 1.60 -14.00
CA GLN A 401 -16.95 2.03 -14.34
C GLN A 401 -17.30 1.79 -15.80
N ASP A 402 -16.48 2.25 -16.73
CA ASP A 402 -16.72 2.12 -18.17
C ASP A 402 -16.76 0.64 -18.58
N GLU A 403 -15.92 -0.19 -17.99
CA GLU A 403 -15.90 -1.64 -18.23
C GLU A 403 -17.18 -2.31 -17.70
N MET A 404 -17.65 -1.95 -16.50
CA MET A 404 -18.91 -2.45 -15.95
C MET A 404 -20.10 -2.10 -16.84
N PHE A 405 -20.17 -0.85 -17.31
CA PHE A 405 -21.25 -0.43 -18.22
C PHE A 405 -21.18 -1.15 -19.57
N SER A 406 -19.98 -1.35 -20.12
CA SER A 406 -19.83 -2.12 -21.36
C SER A 406 -20.29 -3.59 -21.21
N ILE A 407 -20.11 -4.18 -20.02
CA ILE A 407 -20.61 -5.52 -19.69
C ILE A 407 -22.14 -5.49 -19.62
N LEU A 408 -22.74 -4.52 -18.92
CA LEU A 408 -24.19 -4.39 -18.79
C LEU A 408 -24.87 -4.16 -20.14
N GLU A 409 -24.35 -3.27 -20.97
CA GLU A 409 -24.87 -3.00 -22.32
C GLU A 409 -24.83 -4.24 -23.21
N ARG A 410 -23.72 -4.97 -23.19
CA ARG A 410 -23.57 -6.22 -23.93
C ARG A 410 -24.58 -7.27 -23.47
N ILE A 411 -24.77 -7.44 -22.16
CA ILE A 411 -25.75 -8.34 -21.57
C ILE A 411 -27.15 -7.92 -21.95
N ALA A 412 -27.50 -6.62 -21.91
CA ALA A 412 -28.78 -6.09 -22.27
C ALA A 412 -29.12 -6.33 -23.76
N MET A 413 -28.16 -6.06 -24.66
CA MET A 413 -28.33 -6.32 -26.11
C MET A 413 -28.51 -7.81 -26.42
N ASP A 414 -27.75 -8.69 -25.79
CA ASP A 414 -27.87 -10.14 -25.98
C ASP A 414 -29.20 -10.67 -25.47
N ALA A 415 -29.65 -10.20 -24.31
CA ALA A 415 -30.93 -10.56 -23.73
C ALA A 415 -32.10 -10.09 -24.60
N GLN A 416 -32.03 -8.86 -25.09
CA GLN A 416 -33.07 -8.32 -26.01
C GLN A 416 -33.16 -9.12 -27.31
N THR A 417 -31.99 -9.50 -27.87
CA THR A 417 -31.94 -10.31 -29.11
C THR A 417 -32.49 -11.72 -28.89
N ARG A 418 -32.31 -12.31 -27.71
CA ARG A 418 -32.75 -13.68 -27.38
C ARG A 418 -34.09 -13.75 -26.68
N GLY A 419 -34.76 -12.62 -26.41
CA GLY A 419 -36.02 -12.55 -25.66
C GLY A 419 -35.92 -13.05 -24.22
N LYS A 420 -34.72 -12.93 -23.58
CA LYS A 420 -34.52 -13.31 -22.20
C LYS A 420 -34.82 -12.16 -21.23
N THR A 421 -35.53 -12.44 -20.16
CA THR A 421 -35.77 -11.50 -19.07
C THR A 421 -34.54 -11.49 -18.14
N LEU A 422 -33.92 -10.34 -18.01
CA LEU A 422 -32.77 -10.14 -17.10
C LEU A 422 -33.22 -9.74 -15.69
N LEU A 423 -34.32 -9.01 -15.64
CA LEU A 423 -34.80 -8.34 -14.44
C LEU A 423 -36.34 -8.40 -14.45
N SER A 424 -36.95 -8.63 -13.31
CA SER A 424 -38.40 -8.45 -13.15
C SER A 424 -38.72 -7.73 -11.84
N ILE A 425 -39.82 -6.93 -11.87
CA ILE A 425 -40.36 -6.27 -10.69
C ILE A 425 -41.78 -6.83 -10.49
N ASP A 426 -42.03 -7.46 -9.35
CA ASP A 426 -43.31 -8.11 -9.02
C ASP A 426 -43.78 -9.07 -10.13
N GLY A 427 -42.83 -9.83 -10.68
CA GLY A 427 -43.05 -10.76 -11.77
C GLY A 427 -43.28 -10.12 -13.17
N GLN A 428 -43.30 -8.80 -13.26
CA GLN A 428 -43.35 -8.09 -14.53
C GLN A 428 -41.93 -7.93 -15.12
N PRO A 429 -41.70 -8.34 -16.37
CA PRO A 429 -40.38 -8.21 -16.99
C PRO A 429 -40.03 -6.74 -17.19
N ILE A 430 -38.80 -6.39 -16.81
CA ILE A 430 -38.24 -5.05 -16.98
C ILE A 430 -37.04 -5.16 -17.91
N VAL A 431 -36.99 -4.27 -18.90
CA VAL A 431 -35.89 -4.14 -19.85
C VAL A 431 -34.79 -3.28 -19.21
N LEU A 432 -33.55 -3.73 -19.27
CA LEU A 432 -32.43 -2.90 -18.88
C LEU A 432 -32.23 -1.84 -19.96
N GLY A 433 -32.38 -0.56 -19.57
CA GLY A 433 -32.21 0.58 -20.47
C GLY A 433 -30.73 0.87 -20.78
N SER A 434 -30.53 1.81 -21.72
CA SER A 434 -29.20 2.30 -22.06
C SER A 434 -28.57 3.03 -20.88
N SER A 435 -27.24 3.00 -20.83
CA SER A 435 -26.50 3.75 -19.81
C SER A 435 -26.69 5.26 -19.96
N VAL A 436 -26.80 5.95 -18.84
CA VAL A 436 -26.83 7.41 -18.77
C VAL A 436 -25.57 7.90 -18.04
N PRO A 437 -25.17 9.17 -18.20
CA PRO A 437 -24.06 9.71 -17.42
C PRO A 437 -24.30 9.51 -15.92
N MET A 438 -23.43 8.75 -15.26
CA MET A 438 -23.54 8.51 -13.82
C MET A 438 -22.92 9.66 -13.05
N LYS A 439 -23.69 10.20 -12.11
CA LYS A 439 -23.26 11.29 -11.21
C LYS A 439 -23.55 10.87 -9.77
N GLY A 440 -22.75 11.38 -8.82
CA GLY A 440 -23.00 11.15 -7.40
C GLY A 440 -24.33 11.76 -6.97
N LEU A 441 -25.19 10.97 -6.32
CA LEU A 441 -26.52 11.40 -5.89
C LEU A 441 -26.47 12.42 -4.77
N THR A 442 -25.44 12.36 -3.93
CA THR A 442 -25.25 13.19 -2.75
C THR A 442 -23.90 13.87 -2.75
N ALA A 443 -23.72 14.88 -1.91
CA ALA A 443 -22.48 15.64 -1.77
C ALA A 443 -21.38 14.82 -1.10
N ASP A 444 -21.71 13.80 -0.32
CA ASP A 444 -20.78 12.95 0.42
C ASP A 444 -21.19 11.48 0.40
N GLU A 445 -20.24 10.60 0.69
CA GLU A 445 -20.40 9.15 0.71
C GLU A 445 -21.02 8.57 2.00
N ASN A 446 -21.30 9.38 3.02
CA ASN A 446 -21.94 8.90 4.25
C ASN A 446 -23.37 8.40 3.97
N ILE A 447 -24.06 9.04 3.04
CA ILE A 447 -25.34 8.57 2.52
C ILE A 447 -25.02 7.56 1.42
N LYS A 448 -24.89 6.30 1.79
CA LYS A 448 -24.45 5.22 0.89
C LYS A 448 -25.57 4.71 0.01
N ILE A 449 -25.87 5.43 -1.05
CA ILE A 449 -26.62 4.86 -2.17
C ILE A 449 -25.58 4.40 -3.21
N VAL A 450 -25.05 3.21 -2.98
CA VAL A 450 -24.01 2.62 -3.85
C VAL A 450 -24.61 2.21 -5.18
N THR A 451 -25.83 1.69 -5.14
CA THR A 451 -26.56 1.21 -6.31
C THR A 451 -28.04 1.46 -6.14
N ALA A 452 -28.74 1.71 -7.23
CA ALA A 452 -30.19 1.90 -7.29
C ALA A 452 -30.73 1.48 -8.66
N LEU A 453 -32.03 1.36 -8.78
CA LEU A 453 -32.73 1.31 -10.06
C LEU A 453 -33.41 2.64 -10.33
N ILE A 454 -33.02 3.30 -11.40
CA ILE A 454 -33.74 4.46 -11.91
C ILE A 454 -34.91 3.93 -12.75
N VAL A 455 -36.13 4.28 -12.38
CA VAL A 455 -37.37 3.82 -13.02
C VAL A 455 -38.22 5.02 -13.38
N SER A 456 -39.28 4.79 -14.20
CA SER A 456 -40.26 5.83 -14.46
C SER A 456 -40.96 6.27 -13.15
N ASP A 457 -41.43 7.50 -13.08
CA ASP A 457 -42.11 8.03 -11.89
C ASP A 457 -43.35 7.20 -11.55
N GLU A 458 -44.06 6.70 -12.56
CA GLU A 458 -45.23 5.85 -12.38
C GLU A 458 -44.90 4.52 -11.70
N VAL A 459 -43.79 3.86 -12.09
CA VAL A 459 -43.29 2.63 -11.48
C VAL A 459 -42.81 2.92 -10.06
N TYR A 460 -42.12 4.03 -9.83
CA TYR A 460 -41.68 4.44 -8.52
C TYR A 460 -42.85 4.57 -7.53
N TYR A 461 -43.84 5.41 -7.82
CA TYR A 461 -44.99 5.63 -6.93
C TYR A 461 -45.92 4.41 -6.79
N LYS A 462 -45.87 3.47 -7.72
CA LYS A 462 -46.62 2.21 -7.62
C LYS A 462 -46.02 1.23 -6.62
N TYR A 463 -44.68 1.11 -6.57
CA TYR A 463 -44.02 0.04 -5.84
C TYR A 463 -43.31 0.51 -4.58
N VAL A 464 -42.94 1.78 -4.48
CA VAL A 464 -42.23 2.30 -3.27
C VAL A 464 -43.24 2.49 -2.15
N ALA A 465 -42.88 1.99 -0.97
CA ALA A 465 -43.70 2.19 0.22
C ALA A 465 -43.47 3.60 0.81
N PRO A 466 -44.53 4.37 1.08
CA PRO A 466 -44.43 5.76 1.53
C PRO A 466 -43.57 5.94 2.82
N ASP A 467 -43.59 4.97 3.70
CA ASP A 467 -42.82 4.97 4.93
C ASP A 467 -41.33 4.64 4.76
N THR A 468 -40.91 4.22 3.56
CA THR A 468 -39.50 4.00 3.21
C THR A 468 -38.89 5.14 2.40
N VAL A 469 -39.70 6.13 2.02
CA VAL A 469 -39.21 7.27 1.23
C VAL A 469 -38.29 8.14 2.08
N THR A 470 -37.11 8.36 1.53
CA THR A 470 -36.14 9.32 2.08
C THR A 470 -35.97 10.45 1.08
N VAL A 471 -36.06 11.68 1.59
CA VAL A 471 -35.92 12.89 0.78
C VAL A 471 -34.59 13.56 1.09
N TYR A 472 -33.84 13.86 0.04
CA TYR A 472 -32.57 14.56 0.09
C TYR A 472 -32.72 15.92 -0.59
N TYR A 473 -32.23 16.95 0.07
CA TYR A 473 -32.20 18.32 -0.45
C TYR A 473 -30.76 18.67 -0.77
N SER A 474 -30.41 18.70 -2.05
CA SER A 474 -29.05 18.98 -2.51
C SER A 474 -28.98 20.34 -3.20
N PHE A 475 -27.91 21.09 -2.94
CA PHE A 475 -27.73 22.40 -3.56
C PHE A 475 -26.25 22.72 -3.82
N CYS A 476 -26.04 23.69 -4.72
CA CYS A 476 -24.73 24.24 -5.03
C CYS A 476 -24.57 25.62 -4.39
N ILE A 477 -23.33 26.03 -4.13
CA ILE A 477 -22.99 27.41 -3.77
C ILE A 477 -22.94 28.27 -5.05
N PRO A 478 -23.51 29.50 -5.05
CA PRO A 478 -23.48 30.39 -6.19
C PRO A 478 -22.05 30.68 -6.64
N ARG A 479 -21.82 30.67 -7.96
CA ARG A 479 -20.48 30.91 -8.55
C ARG A 479 -19.87 32.24 -8.10
N GLU A 480 -20.67 33.30 -7.99
CA GLU A 480 -20.23 34.62 -7.52
C GLU A 480 -19.63 34.55 -6.11
N THR A 481 -20.23 33.76 -5.21
CA THR A 481 -19.75 33.56 -3.85
C THR A 481 -18.44 32.76 -3.85
N VAL A 482 -18.34 31.76 -4.72
CA VAL A 482 -17.14 30.95 -4.88
C VAL A 482 -15.98 31.77 -5.47
N GLU A 483 -16.24 32.60 -6.47
CA GLU A 483 -15.21 33.48 -7.08
C GLU A 483 -14.70 34.53 -6.08
N LYS A 484 -15.56 35.03 -5.22
CA LYS A 484 -15.18 36.05 -4.23
C LYS A 484 -14.42 35.49 -3.03
N ASN A 485 -14.83 34.37 -2.50
CA ASN A 485 -14.33 33.84 -1.22
C ASN A 485 -13.50 32.54 -1.39
N GLY A 486 -13.55 31.90 -2.54
CA GLY A 486 -13.03 30.55 -2.77
C GLY A 486 -14.04 29.47 -2.30
N LEU A 487 -14.03 28.31 -2.95
CA LEU A 487 -14.98 27.21 -2.69
C LEU A 487 -14.90 26.73 -1.23
N LEU A 488 -13.71 26.45 -0.74
CA LEU A 488 -13.47 25.92 0.60
C LEU A 488 -14.03 26.85 1.71
N GLN A 489 -13.73 28.16 1.58
CA GLN A 489 -14.18 29.13 2.59
C GLN A 489 -15.69 29.35 2.52
N SER A 490 -16.27 29.29 1.32
CA SER A 490 -17.72 29.41 1.14
C SER A 490 -18.46 28.23 1.75
N ILE A 491 -17.96 26.98 1.57
CA ILE A 491 -18.51 25.80 2.21
C ILE A 491 -18.41 25.92 3.75
N MET A 492 -17.25 26.28 4.29
CA MET A 492 -17.08 26.45 5.74
C MET A 492 -18.01 27.52 6.34
N GLN A 493 -18.33 28.58 5.60
CA GLN A 493 -19.27 29.60 6.04
C GLN A 493 -20.71 29.09 6.02
N ALA A 494 -21.11 28.38 4.96
CA ALA A 494 -22.41 27.73 4.86
C ALA A 494 -22.62 26.67 5.97
N GLU A 495 -21.63 25.85 6.28
CA GLU A 495 -21.65 24.89 7.39
C GLU A 495 -21.89 25.58 8.75
N LYS A 496 -21.23 26.70 9.01
CA LYS A 496 -21.44 27.46 10.23
C LYS A 496 -22.89 27.95 10.39
N LEU A 497 -23.58 28.22 9.27
CA LEU A 497 -24.97 28.59 9.24
C LEU A 497 -25.89 27.39 9.40
N LEU A 498 -25.54 26.23 8.85
CA LEU A 498 -26.31 24.98 8.94
C LEU A 498 -26.17 24.29 10.31
N LYS A 499 -25.01 24.39 10.95
CA LYS A 499 -24.71 23.69 12.22
C LYS A 499 -25.73 23.94 13.35
N PRO A 500 -26.28 25.17 13.56
CA PRO A 500 -27.30 25.43 14.59
C PRO A 500 -28.67 24.84 14.27
N SER A 501 -28.94 24.43 13.03
CA SER A 501 -30.25 23.92 12.60
C SER A 501 -30.62 22.57 13.22
N GLY A 502 -29.63 21.79 13.64
CA GLY A 502 -29.84 20.40 14.05
C GLY A 502 -30.23 19.46 12.90
N LEU A 503 -30.28 19.94 11.66
CA LEU A 503 -30.46 19.10 10.47
C LEU A 503 -29.23 18.24 10.22
N TYR A 504 -29.45 17.04 9.73
CA TYR A 504 -28.35 16.24 9.21
C TYR A 504 -27.96 16.76 7.84
N TYR A 505 -26.70 17.10 7.65
CA TYR A 505 -26.18 17.57 6.36
C TYR A 505 -24.82 16.95 6.08
N GLU A 506 -24.51 16.87 4.80
CA GLU A 506 -23.22 16.47 4.28
C GLU A 506 -22.73 17.56 3.33
N SER A 507 -21.43 17.83 3.38
CA SER A 507 -20.79 18.79 2.49
C SER A 507 -19.73 18.13 1.63
N TYR A 508 -19.49 18.72 0.48
CA TYR A 508 -18.33 18.33 -0.36
C TYR A 508 -17.01 18.37 0.41
N LEU A 509 -16.91 19.27 1.39
CA LEU A 509 -15.70 19.39 2.22
C LEU A 509 -15.51 18.18 3.14
N ASP A 510 -16.58 17.61 3.67
CA ASP A 510 -16.52 16.40 4.51
C ASP A 510 -16.05 15.20 3.70
N ASN A 511 -16.60 15.02 2.49
CA ASN A 511 -16.15 14.01 1.55
C ASN A 511 -14.67 14.20 1.18
N PHE A 512 -14.31 15.40 0.73
CA PHE A 512 -12.95 15.75 0.38
C PHE A 512 -11.99 15.55 1.56
N GLY A 513 -12.35 16.02 2.75
CA GLY A 513 -11.54 15.88 3.96
C GLY A 513 -11.32 14.42 4.35
N ARG A 514 -12.33 13.59 4.21
CA ARG A 514 -12.26 12.15 4.54
C ARG A 514 -11.40 11.39 3.54
N GLN A 515 -11.63 11.56 2.24
CA GLN A 515 -10.81 10.97 1.20
C GLN A 515 -9.35 11.42 1.34
N LEU A 516 -9.13 12.70 1.54
CA LEU A 516 -7.82 13.27 1.79
C LEU A 516 -7.15 12.65 3.01
N PHE A 517 -7.88 12.48 4.11
CA PHE A 517 -7.37 11.85 5.33
C PHE A 517 -6.91 10.41 5.07
N TYR A 518 -7.67 9.60 4.35
CA TYR A 518 -7.30 8.22 4.01
C TYR A 518 -6.07 8.18 3.11
N VAL A 519 -6.02 9.00 2.06
CA VAL A 519 -4.89 9.06 1.12
C VAL A 519 -3.62 9.57 1.81
N ILE A 520 -3.73 10.65 2.59
CA ILE A 520 -2.58 11.18 3.33
C ILE A 520 -2.10 10.17 4.36
N SER A 521 -2.98 9.61 5.17
CA SER A 521 -2.62 8.66 6.22
C SER A 521 -1.97 7.39 5.65
N GLY A 522 -2.54 6.83 4.59
CA GLY A 522 -1.99 5.67 3.89
C GLY A 522 -0.64 5.98 3.25
N SER A 523 -0.58 6.99 2.41
CA SER A 523 0.64 7.37 1.68
C SER A 523 1.76 7.85 2.60
N TYR A 524 1.44 8.61 3.66
CA TYR A 524 2.42 9.00 4.67
C TYR A 524 3.04 7.77 5.34
N THR A 525 2.21 6.80 5.73
CA THR A 525 2.68 5.58 6.39
C THR A 525 3.58 4.76 5.46
N THR A 526 3.21 4.58 4.19
CA THR A 526 4.00 3.81 3.22
C THR A 526 5.31 4.52 2.86
N LEU A 527 5.29 5.83 2.62
CA LEU A 527 6.49 6.62 2.35
C LEU A 527 7.45 6.62 3.54
N TYR A 528 6.96 6.89 4.75
CA TYR A 528 7.78 6.89 5.96
C TYR A 528 8.43 5.52 6.19
N MET A 529 7.66 4.44 6.02
CA MET A 529 8.15 3.08 6.11
C MET A 529 9.21 2.78 5.03
N GLY A 530 8.99 3.23 3.80
CA GLY A 530 9.95 3.09 2.70
C GLY A 530 11.27 3.79 3.00
N PHE A 531 11.25 5.02 3.48
CA PHE A 531 12.47 5.75 3.90
C PHE A 531 13.16 5.08 5.08
N MET A 532 12.41 4.60 6.07
CA MET A 532 12.97 3.86 7.19
C MET A 532 13.71 2.59 6.71
N LEU A 533 13.10 1.79 5.84
CA LEU A 533 13.72 0.59 5.29
C LEU A 533 14.97 0.92 4.46
N LEU A 534 14.98 2.04 3.73
CA LEU A 534 16.16 2.51 3.01
C LEU A 534 17.34 2.79 3.95
N ILE A 535 17.08 3.51 5.03
CA ILE A 535 18.10 3.81 6.05
C ILE A 535 18.65 2.52 6.67
N ILE A 536 17.77 1.56 7.00
CA ILE A 536 18.14 0.26 7.53
C ILE A 536 19.01 -0.51 6.51
N ALA A 537 18.62 -0.56 5.25
CA ALA A 537 19.36 -1.23 4.19
C ALA A 537 20.76 -0.63 4.02
N CYS A 538 20.86 0.69 3.97
CA CYS A 538 22.14 1.41 3.91
C CYS A 538 23.02 1.11 5.13
N ALA A 539 22.46 1.14 6.33
CA ALA A 539 23.17 0.85 7.58
C ALA A 539 23.68 -0.60 7.62
N VAL A 540 22.85 -1.58 7.24
CA VAL A 540 23.24 -2.99 7.16
C VAL A 540 24.40 -3.19 6.19
N LEU A 541 24.31 -2.63 4.99
CA LEU A 541 25.37 -2.71 3.98
C LEU A 541 26.66 -2.04 4.46
N ALA A 542 26.57 -0.85 5.07
CA ALA A 542 27.71 -0.12 5.60
C ALA A 542 28.42 -0.90 6.72
N LEU A 543 27.68 -1.42 7.69
CA LEU A 543 28.24 -2.21 8.79
C LEU A 543 28.92 -3.50 8.29
N GLN A 544 28.31 -4.17 7.32
CA GLN A 544 28.90 -5.36 6.71
C GLN A 544 30.17 -5.04 5.95
N PHE A 545 30.15 -3.94 5.20
CA PHE A 545 31.34 -3.47 4.48
C PHE A 545 32.47 -3.10 5.44
N LEU A 546 32.20 -2.38 6.53
CA LEU A 546 33.20 -2.03 7.56
C LEU A 546 33.80 -3.27 8.24
N THR A 547 32.96 -4.27 8.56
CA THR A 547 33.43 -5.56 9.12
C THR A 547 34.42 -6.23 8.17
N GLN A 548 34.14 -6.18 6.90
CA GLN A 548 34.95 -6.79 5.87
C GLN A 548 36.26 -6.03 5.60
N MET A 549 36.20 -4.71 5.56
CA MET A 549 37.40 -3.88 5.40
C MET A 549 38.45 -4.17 6.49
N ARG A 550 38.01 -4.42 7.72
CA ARG A 550 38.92 -4.83 8.81
C ARG A 550 39.57 -6.19 8.53
N ALA A 551 38.80 -7.18 8.10
CA ALA A 551 39.32 -8.52 7.79
C ALA A 551 40.33 -8.49 6.62
N THR A 552 40.14 -7.58 5.66
CA THR A 552 41.01 -7.46 4.48
C THR A 552 42.20 -6.53 4.69
N ARG A 553 42.23 -5.71 5.75
CA ARG A 553 43.31 -4.74 6.03
C ARG A 553 44.70 -5.39 6.08
N ALA A 554 44.83 -6.52 6.78
CA ALA A 554 46.08 -7.28 6.85
C ALA A 554 46.58 -7.75 5.49
N ARG A 555 45.65 -8.19 4.61
CA ARG A 555 45.97 -8.65 3.24
C ARG A 555 46.49 -7.52 2.37
N TYR A 556 45.95 -6.29 2.50
CA TYR A 556 46.43 -5.10 1.79
C TYR A 556 47.80 -4.63 2.35
N ALA A 557 48.03 -4.77 3.65
CA ALA A 557 49.35 -4.49 4.24
C ALA A 557 50.41 -5.45 3.65
N THR A 558 50.11 -6.74 3.54
CA THR A 558 50.99 -7.72 2.89
C THR A 558 51.26 -7.37 1.42
N LEU A 559 50.22 -6.96 0.67
CA LEU A 559 50.38 -6.52 -0.73
C LEU A 559 51.29 -5.28 -0.84
N SER A 560 51.19 -4.35 0.11
CA SER A 560 52.08 -3.18 0.16
C SER A 560 53.53 -3.55 0.39
N ILE A 561 53.78 -4.52 1.28
CA ILE A 561 55.12 -5.06 1.52
C ILE A 561 55.67 -5.77 0.29
N LEU A 562 54.80 -6.46 -0.49
CA LEU A 562 55.18 -7.12 -1.75
C LEU A 562 55.34 -6.15 -2.92
N GLY A 563 55.25 -4.82 -2.70
CA GLY A 563 55.54 -3.81 -3.72
C GLY A 563 54.33 -3.42 -4.60
N ALA A 564 53.10 -3.72 -4.19
CA ALA A 564 51.92 -3.29 -4.94
C ALA A 564 51.76 -1.76 -4.90
N ARG A 565 51.55 -1.14 -6.06
CA ARG A 565 51.40 0.32 -6.18
C ARG A 565 50.08 0.80 -5.52
N ARG A 566 50.14 1.92 -4.83
CA ARG A 566 49.00 2.51 -4.10
C ARG A 566 47.78 2.72 -4.99
N GLU A 567 47.96 3.13 -6.24
CA GLU A 567 46.90 3.32 -7.20
C GLU A 567 46.19 2.01 -7.59
N GLN A 568 46.96 0.92 -7.73
CA GLN A 568 46.40 -0.41 -8.01
C GLN A 568 45.56 -0.91 -6.83
N MET A 569 45.99 -0.69 -5.61
CA MET A 569 45.24 -1.05 -4.41
C MET A 569 43.98 -0.22 -4.28
N LYS A 570 44.02 1.11 -4.54
CA LYS A 570 42.88 1.99 -4.55
C LYS A 570 41.84 1.56 -5.60
N ARG A 571 42.30 1.23 -6.80
CA ARG A 571 41.42 0.73 -7.87
C ARG A 571 40.76 -0.61 -7.52
N SER A 572 41.50 -1.51 -6.88
CA SER A 572 40.98 -2.79 -6.38
C SER A 572 39.90 -2.59 -5.32
N ILE A 573 40.12 -1.70 -4.36
CA ILE A 573 39.13 -1.37 -3.31
C ILE A 573 37.87 -0.78 -3.95
N ASN A 574 38.01 0.22 -4.82
CA ASN A 574 36.85 0.85 -5.47
C ASN A 574 36.02 -0.15 -6.28
N GLN A 575 36.65 -1.08 -6.98
CA GLN A 575 35.92 -2.14 -7.72
C GLN A 575 35.19 -3.09 -6.77
N GLN A 576 35.79 -3.46 -5.63
CA GLN A 576 35.13 -4.30 -4.63
C GLN A 576 33.92 -3.60 -4.02
N VAL A 577 34.05 -2.31 -3.67
CA VAL A 577 32.95 -1.49 -3.15
C VAL A 577 31.83 -1.43 -4.18
N LEU A 578 32.14 -1.07 -5.42
CA LEU A 578 31.15 -0.93 -6.47
C LEU A 578 30.33 -2.22 -6.66
N TRP A 579 30.97 -3.35 -6.83
CA TRP A 579 30.29 -4.63 -7.04
C TRP A 579 29.50 -5.10 -5.82
N TYR A 580 30.00 -4.81 -4.61
CA TYR A 580 29.35 -5.18 -3.37
C TYR A 580 27.98 -4.47 -3.19
N PHE A 581 27.91 -3.20 -3.60
CA PHE A 581 26.66 -2.44 -3.52
C PHE A 581 25.77 -2.62 -4.77
N LEU A 582 26.38 -2.73 -5.95
CA LEU A 582 25.64 -2.85 -7.22
C LEU A 582 24.84 -4.16 -7.32
N LEU A 583 25.40 -5.25 -6.84
CA LEU A 583 24.81 -6.58 -6.99
C LEU A 583 23.46 -6.75 -6.28
N PRO A 584 23.30 -6.41 -4.98
CA PRO A 584 22.00 -6.43 -4.32
C PRO A 584 21.03 -5.41 -4.91
N MET A 585 21.53 -4.25 -5.37
CA MET A 585 20.71 -3.19 -5.96
C MET A 585 20.12 -3.62 -7.31
N LEU A 586 20.88 -4.24 -8.18
CA LEU A 586 20.37 -4.72 -9.48
C LEU A 586 19.23 -5.72 -9.30
N LEU A 587 19.39 -6.70 -8.40
CA LEU A 587 18.36 -7.70 -8.16
C LEU A 587 17.12 -7.07 -7.49
N ALA A 588 17.33 -6.14 -6.57
CA ALA A 588 16.25 -5.39 -5.93
C ALA A 588 15.46 -4.55 -6.93
N CYS A 589 16.14 -3.84 -7.85
CA CYS A 589 15.49 -3.05 -8.89
C CYS A 589 14.68 -3.93 -9.86
N LEU A 590 15.21 -5.10 -10.26
CA LEU A 590 14.48 -6.04 -11.10
C LEU A 590 13.21 -6.55 -10.41
N SER A 591 13.34 -7.03 -9.18
CA SER A 591 12.19 -7.53 -8.41
C SER A 591 11.21 -6.42 -8.05
N GLY A 592 11.72 -5.22 -7.73
CA GLY A 592 10.90 -4.05 -7.45
C GLY A 592 10.10 -3.58 -8.67
N ALA A 593 10.70 -3.60 -9.86
CA ALA A 593 10.01 -3.24 -11.10
C ALA A 593 8.84 -4.19 -11.41
N VAL A 594 9.02 -5.50 -11.18
CA VAL A 594 7.93 -6.48 -11.34
C VAL A 594 6.82 -6.24 -10.32
N GLY A 595 7.18 -5.99 -9.05
CA GLY A 595 6.20 -5.74 -8.00
C GLY A 595 5.45 -4.41 -8.13
N VAL A 596 6.03 -3.41 -8.81
CA VAL A 596 5.37 -2.13 -9.12
C VAL A 596 4.43 -2.26 -10.33
N TYR A 597 4.80 -3.12 -11.28
CA TYR A 597 3.98 -3.36 -12.49
C TYR A 597 2.75 -4.23 -12.20
N ALA A 598 2.83 -5.14 -11.23
CA ALA A 598 1.73 -6.01 -10.81
C ALA A 598 0.68 -5.27 -9.99
#